data_cc27bc1240c2adf13030b24426b3c18b
#
_entry.id   cc27bc1240c2adf13030b24426b3c18b
#
_cell.length_a   1.000
_cell.length_b   1.000
_cell.length_c   1.000
_cell.angle_alpha   90.00
_cell.angle_beta   90.00
_cell.angle_gamma   90.00
#
_symmetry.space_group_name_H-M   'P 1'
#
loop_
_entity.id
_entity.type
_entity.pdbx_description
1 polymer ?
#
loop_
_entity_poly.entity_id
_entity_poly.type
_entity_poly.pdbx_seq_one_letter_code
_entity_poly.pdbx_strand_id
1 'polypeptide(L)'
;MRGIVLAGGSGTRLHPITQAVSKQLLPVYDKPMIYYPLSVLMLAGIRDILVISTPADLPQFERLLGDGSQFGVNFSYAEQAAPNGLAEAFIIGADFVGDDSVALVLGDNIFYGQGFSKILRVEAWSLDGATLFGYPVKDPQRYGVGQVDGSGKLISIEEKPAEPKSNRAITGLYFYDNQVVEIAKGLTPSPRGELEITDVNVAYLRQNRAKLVDLGRGFAWLDTGTHDSLLEAGQFVQVLEHRQGVRIACLEEVALTMGYITADECYALGAKLAKSGYGDYVMAVARAAGSTGS
;
A
#
# COMPACT_ATOMS: atom_id res chain seq x y z
N MET A 1 -7.81 13.47 2.83
CA MET A 1 -7.49 12.30 1.96
C MET A 1 -7.87 11.03 2.68
N ARG A 2 -8.56 10.12 2.03
CA ARG A 2 -8.94 8.79 2.47
C ARG A 2 -7.94 7.75 1.95
N GLY A 3 -7.85 6.58 2.60
CA GLY A 3 -6.99 5.48 2.14
C GLY A 3 -7.80 4.25 1.75
N ILE A 4 -7.40 3.58 0.68
CA ILE A 4 -7.94 2.26 0.32
C ILE A 4 -6.77 1.27 0.26
N VAL A 5 -6.90 0.15 0.96
CA VAL A 5 -6.05 -1.02 0.77
C VAL A 5 -6.85 -2.06 0.01
N LEU A 6 -6.41 -2.40 -1.20
CA LEU A 6 -7.04 -3.47 -1.97
C LEU A 6 -6.35 -4.79 -1.67
N ALA A 7 -6.99 -5.61 -0.87
CA ALA A 7 -6.53 -6.91 -0.39
C ALA A 7 -7.38 -8.06 -0.96
N GLY A 8 -7.88 -7.89 -2.19
CA GLY A 8 -8.64 -8.88 -2.94
C GLY A 8 -7.78 -9.78 -3.83
N GLY A 9 -8.45 -10.62 -4.58
CA GLY A 9 -7.83 -11.52 -5.56
C GLY A 9 -7.61 -12.94 -5.04
N SER A 10 -7.65 -13.91 -5.96
CA SER A 10 -7.62 -15.35 -5.65
C SER A 10 -6.23 -15.88 -5.24
N GLY A 11 -5.17 -15.09 -5.39
CA GLY A 11 -3.80 -15.49 -5.03
C GLY A 11 -3.31 -16.77 -5.74
N THR A 12 -3.89 -17.18 -6.87
CA THR A 12 -3.66 -18.47 -7.54
C THR A 12 -2.20 -18.78 -7.85
N ARG A 13 -1.38 -17.75 -8.08
CA ARG A 13 0.06 -17.90 -8.31
C ARG A 13 0.84 -18.41 -7.08
N LEU A 14 0.23 -18.35 -5.90
CA LEU A 14 0.78 -18.84 -4.64
C LEU A 14 0.11 -20.15 -4.16
N HIS A 15 -0.71 -20.81 -5.01
CA HIS A 15 -1.25 -22.12 -4.65
C HIS A 15 -0.12 -23.14 -4.42
N PRO A 16 -0.29 -24.04 -3.44
CA PRO A 16 -1.50 -24.28 -2.65
C PRO A 16 -1.66 -23.41 -1.38
N ILE A 17 -0.69 -22.55 -1.03
CA ILE A 17 -0.66 -21.79 0.22
C ILE A 17 -1.94 -20.93 0.37
N THR A 18 -2.37 -20.30 -0.72
CA THR A 18 -3.53 -19.39 -0.73
C THR A 18 -4.88 -20.06 -0.99
N GLN A 19 -4.96 -21.39 -0.87
CA GLN A 19 -6.25 -22.10 -0.95
C GLN A 19 -7.09 -21.93 0.32
N ALA A 20 -6.44 -21.67 1.46
CA ALA A 20 -7.10 -21.60 2.76
C ALA A 20 -6.92 -20.28 3.49
N VAL A 21 -6.10 -19.37 2.94
CA VAL A 21 -5.79 -18.07 3.55
C VAL A 21 -5.56 -17.01 2.47
N SER A 22 -6.04 -15.80 2.72
CA SER A 22 -5.75 -14.67 1.85
C SER A 22 -4.25 -14.44 1.73
N LYS A 23 -3.77 -14.13 0.52
CA LYS A 23 -2.37 -13.78 0.26
C LYS A 23 -1.85 -12.71 1.22
N GLN A 24 -2.63 -11.68 1.46
CA GLN A 24 -2.25 -10.52 2.26
C GLN A 24 -2.20 -10.82 3.78
N LEU A 25 -2.65 -11.98 4.19
CA LEU A 25 -2.50 -12.51 5.56
C LEU A 25 -1.28 -13.43 5.72
N LEU A 26 -0.62 -13.80 4.62
CA LEU A 26 0.62 -14.57 4.69
C LEU A 26 1.70 -13.76 5.42
N PRO A 27 2.56 -14.42 6.21
CA PRO A 27 3.64 -13.74 6.90
C PRO A 27 4.71 -13.27 5.91
N VAL A 28 5.14 -12.03 6.05
CA VAL A 28 6.38 -11.53 5.48
C VAL A 28 7.32 -11.28 6.66
N TYR A 29 8.19 -12.24 6.89
CA TYR A 29 9.07 -12.37 8.05
C TYR A 29 8.27 -12.52 9.37
N ASP A 30 7.99 -11.46 10.09
CA ASP A 30 7.47 -11.49 11.47
C ASP A 30 6.05 -10.96 11.64
N LYS A 31 5.41 -10.50 10.55
CA LYS A 31 4.06 -9.91 10.58
C LYS A 31 3.27 -10.21 9.31
N PRO A 32 1.93 -10.09 9.34
CA PRO A 32 1.09 -10.26 8.14
C PRO A 32 1.45 -9.24 7.06
N MET A 33 1.42 -9.66 5.80
CA MET A 33 1.72 -8.82 4.63
C MET A 33 0.93 -7.52 4.59
N ILE A 34 -0.34 -7.52 5.00
CA ILE A 34 -1.22 -6.33 5.01
C ILE A 34 -0.67 -5.18 5.86
N TYR A 35 0.21 -5.45 6.85
CA TYR A 35 0.82 -4.40 7.68
C TYR A 35 1.68 -3.44 6.86
N TYR A 36 2.34 -3.94 5.82
CA TYR A 36 3.22 -3.12 4.97
C TYR A 36 2.45 -2.03 4.22
N PRO A 37 1.41 -2.32 3.41
CA PRO A 37 0.63 -1.27 2.76
C PRO A 37 -0.15 -0.39 3.75
N LEU A 38 -0.64 -0.92 4.88
CA LEU A 38 -1.26 -0.11 5.93
C LEU A 38 -0.30 0.92 6.48
N SER A 39 0.97 0.52 6.75
CA SER A 39 1.99 1.44 7.24
C SER A 39 2.26 2.59 6.25
N VAL A 40 2.18 2.33 4.94
CA VAL A 40 2.35 3.37 3.90
C VAL A 40 1.27 4.43 4.00
N LEU A 41 0.00 4.04 4.15
CA LEU A 41 -1.10 4.98 4.32
C LEU A 41 -0.96 5.78 5.62
N MET A 42 -0.62 5.12 6.72
CA MET A 42 -0.40 5.79 8.01
C MET A 42 0.77 6.79 7.93
N LEU A 43 1.88 6.43 7.29
CA LEU A 43 3.03 7.32 7.05
C LEU A 43 2.71 8.51 6.14
N ALA A 44 1.72 8.36 5.25
CA ALA A 44 1.19 9.46 4.43
C ALA A 44 0.32 10.44 5.24
N GLY A 45 -0.01 10.13 6.49
CA GLY A 45 -0.89 10.95 7.33
C GLY A 45 -2.36 10.57 7.23
N ILE A 46 -2.67 9.44 6.60
CA ILE A 46 -4.05 8.98 6.38
C ILE A 46 -4.51 8.14 7.57
N ARG A 47 -5.67 8.50 8.12
CA ARG A 47 -6.24 7.84 9.30
C ARG A 47 -7.55 7.09 9.02
N ASP A 48 -8.31 7.51 8.01
CA ASP A 48 -9.51 6.81 7.57
C ASP A 48 -9.14 5.88 6.42
N ILE A 49 -9.22 4.56 6.64
CA ILE A 49 -8.72 3.53 5.73
C ILE A 49 -9.80 2.48 5.49
N LEU A 50 -10.13 2.26 4.22
CA LEU A 50 -11.01 1.19 3.77
C LEU A 50 -10.19 -0.02 3.32
N VAL A 51 -10.44 -1.17 3.91
CA VAL A 51 -9.88 -2.45 3.47
C VAL A 51 -10.90 -3.14 2.59
N ILE A 52 -10.55 -3.37 1.33
CA ILE A 52 -11.41 -4.09 0.37
C ILE A 52 -10.83 -5.48 0.15
N SER A 53 -11.65 -6.51 0.37
CA SER A 53 -11.24 -7.90 0.19
C SER A 53 -12.38 -8.76 -0.35
N THR A 54 -12.09 -10.05 -0.59
CA THR A 54 -13.14 -10.99 -0.98
C THR A 54 -14.10 -11.25 0.17
N PRO A 55 -15.37 -11.60 -0.08
CA PRO A 55 -16.33 -11.95 0.98
C PRO A 55 -15.82 -13.08 1.91
N ALA A 56 -15.04 -14.02 1.37
CA ALA A 56 -14.49 -15.14 2.15
C ALA A 56 -13.36 -14.73 3.10
N ASP A 57 -12.55 -13.75 2.70
CA ASP A 57 -11.35 -13.34 3.44
C ASP A 57 -11.61 -12.15 4.38
N LEU A 58 -12.59 -11.30 4.08
CA LEU A 58 -12.85 -10.05 4.79
C LEU A 58 -13.00 -10.25 6.32
N PRO A 59 -13.70 -11.28 6.83
CA PRO A 59 -13.81 -11.51 8.27
C PRO A 59 -12.46 -11.78 8.96
N GLN A 60 -11.45 -12.25 8.23
CA GLN A 60 -10.12 -12.47 8.78
C GLN A 60 -9.36 -11.14 8.96
N PHE A 61 -9.54 -10.19 8.04
CA PHE A 61 -9.01 -8.84 8.17
C PHE A 61 -9.67 -8.08 9.31
N GLU A 62 -10.99 -8.14 9.42
CA GLU A 62 -11.75 -7.56 10.54
C GLU A 62 -11.27 -8.08 11.90
N ARG A 63 -11.05 -9.40 12.01
CA ARG A 63 -10.52 -10.01 13.23
C ARG A 63 -9.10 -9.59 13.55
N LEU A 64 -8.24 -9.40 12.51
CA LEU A 64 -6.83 -9.01 12.67
C LEU A 64 -6.69 -7.55 13.06
N LEU A 65 -7.43 -6.67 12.39
CA LEU A 65 -7.20 -5.22 12.43
C LEU A 65 -8.19 -4.48 13.34
N GLY A 66 -9.35 -5.08 13.65
CA GLY A 66 -10.41 -4.43 14.43
C GLY A 66 -10.94 -3.18 13.74
N ASP A 67 -11.31 -2.19 14.53
CA ASP A 67 -11.77 -0.88 14.05
C ASP A 67 -10.63 0.14 13.84
N GLY A 68 -9.39 -0.23 14.19
CA GLY A 68 -8.21 0.61 14.04
C GLY A 68 -7.96 1.57 15.21
N SER A 69 -8.88 1.68 16.17
CA SER A 69 -8.78 2.62 17.30
C SER A 69 -7.50 2.42 18.11
N GLN A 70 -7.02 1.18 18.22
CA GLN A 70 -5.77 0.84 18.90
C GLN A 70 -4.54 1.48 18.25
N PHE A 71 -4.59 1.82 16.97
CA PHE A 71 -3.52 2.54 16.23
C PHE A 71 -3.87 4.02 16.03
N GLY A 72 -4.96 4.52 16.60
CA GLY A 72 -5.44 5.88 16.40
C GLY A 72 -5.89 6.17 14.95
N VAL A 73 -6.32 5.15 14.22
CA VAL A 73 -6.91 5.22 12.87
C VAL A 73 -8.31 4.64 12.87
N ASN A 74 -9.04 4.75 11.77
CA ASN A 74 -10.37 4.17 11.59
C ASN A 74 -10.33 3.21 10.40
N PHE A 75 -10.53 1.92 10.65
CA PHE A 75 -10.70 0.94 9.59
C PHE A 75 -12.17 0.74 9.27
N SER A 76 -12.47 0.75 7.98
CA SER A 76 -13.74 0.31 7.40
C SER A 76 -13.48 -0.86 6.46
N TYR A 77 -14.51 -1.63 6.15
CA TYR A 77 -14.38 -2.87 5.40
C TYR A 77 -15.42 -2.93 4.30
N ALA A 78 -15.04 -3.40 3.11
CA ALA A 78 -15.94 -3.61 2.00
C ALA A 78 -15.57 -4.86 1.19
N GLU A 79 -16.56 -5.46 0.55
CA GLU A 79 -16.38 -6.66 -0.25
C GLU A 79 -16.16 -6.33 -1.72
N GLN A 80 -15.17 -6.99 -2.32
CA GLN A 80 -15.04 -7.14 -3.77
C GLN A 80 -15.42 -8.58 -4.12
N ALA A 81 -16.65 -8.77 -4.60
CA ALA A 81 -17.23 -10.10 -4.83
C ALA A 81 -16.56 -10.88 -5.98
N ALA A 82 -15.96 -10.19 -6.95
CA ALA A 82 -15.27 -10.77 -8.10
C ALA A 82 -14.01 -9.95 -8.45
N PRO A 83 -13.00 -10.55 -9.09
CA PRO A 83 -11.76 -9.86 -9.47
C PRO A 83 -11.96 -8.98 -10.72
N ASN A 84 -12.84 -7.98 -10.62
CA ASN A 84 -13.23 -7.09 -11.72
C ASN A 84 -12.18 -6.00 -12.02
N GLY A 85 -11.02 -6.06 -11.41
CA GLY A 85 -9.91 -5.13 -11.62
C GLY A 85 -9.66 -4.16 -10.47
N LEU A 86 -8.52 -3.47 -10.53
CA LEU A 86 -8.08 -2.59 -9.45
C LEU A 86 -8.92 -1.32 -9.34
N ALA A 87 -9.38 -0.78 -10.48
CA ALA A 87 -10.17 0.45 -10.51
C ALA A 87 -11.57 0.29 -9.89
N GLU A 88 -12.09 -0.95 -9.77
CA GLU A 88 -13.35 -1.22 -9.08
C GLU A 88 -13.31 -0.75 -7.60
N ALA A 89 -12.11 -0.70 -7.00
CA ALA A 89 -11.94 -0.22 -5.63
C ALA A 89 -12.53 1.18 -5.40
N PHE A 90 -12.48 2.06 -6.41
CA PHE A 90 -13.05 3.41 -6.32
C PHE A 90 -14.57 3.41 -6.46
N ILE A 91 -15.14 2.44 -7.15
CA ILE A 91 -16.61 2.27 -7.28
C ILE A 91 -17.16 1.72 -5.97
N ILE A 92 -16.52 0.66 -5.43
CA ILE A 92 -16.88 0.07 -4.12
C ILE A 92 -16.73 1.09 -2.99
N GLY A 93 -15.63 1.84 -3.01
CA GLY A 93 -15.30 2.84 -1.99
C GLY A 93 -15.94 4.21 -2.23
N ALA A 94 -16.84 4.40 -3.19
CA ALA A 94 -17.34 5.73 -3.57
C ALA A 94 -17.93 6.51 -2.40
N ASP A 95 -18.79 5.90 -1.61
CA ASP A 95 -19.42 6.53 -0.43
C ASP A 95 -18.39 6.81 0.67
N PHE A 96 -17.41 5.91 0.84
CA PHE A 96 -16.31 6.10 1.79
C PHE A 96 -15.41 7.27 1.38
N VAL A 97 -15.06 7.39 0.11
CA VAL A 97 -14.24 8.49 -0.43
C VAL A 97 -15.00 9.82 -0.32
N GLY A 98 -16.29 9.83 -0.66
CA GLY A 98 -17.10 11.06 -0.65
C GLY A 98 -16.47 12.13 -1.53
N ASP A 99 -16.28 13.33 -0.97
CA ASP A 99 -15.67 14.48 -1.66
C ASP A 99 -14.14 14.58 -1.46
N ASP A 100 -13.54 13.62 -0.75
CA ASP A 100 -12.10 13.62 -0.43
C ASP A 100 -11.25 13.11 -1.60
N SER A 101 -9.97 13.48 -1.59
CA SER A 101 -8.95 12.77 -2.35
C SER A 101 -8.69 11.38 -1.75
N VAL A 102 -8.12 10.46 -2.52
CA VAL A 102 -7.91 9.08 -2.10
C VAL A 102 -6.53 8.56 -2.47
N ALA A 103 -5.92 7.81 -1.54
CA ALA A 103 -4.76 6.98 -1.79
C ALA A 103 -5.21 5.53 -1.95
N LEU A 104 -4.77 4.85 -3.00
CA LEU A 104 -4.93 3.41 -3.18
C LEU A 104 -3.57 2.75 -3.04
N VAL A 105 -3.49 1.72 -2.21
CA VAL A 105 -2.31 0.84 -2.12
C VAL A 105 -2.73 -0.61 -2.29
N LEU A 106 -1.95 -1.36 -3.07
CA LEU A 106 -2.17 -2.80 -3.24
C LEU A 106 -1.67 -3.56 -2.02
N GLY A 107 -2.50 -4.47 -1.51
CA GLY A 107 -2.30 -5.20 -0.26
C GLY A 107 -1.09 -6.14 -0.24
N ASP A 108 -0.44 -6.33 -1.39
CA ASP A 108 0.73 -7.20 -1.57
C ASP A 108 2.02 -6.44 -1.92
N ASN A 109 2.01 -5.11 -1.81
CA ASN A 109 3.15 -4.27 -2.11
C ASN A 109 3.89 -3.85 -0.82
N ILE A 110 5.20 -4.01 -0.83
CA ILE A 110 6.09 -3.62 0.25
C ILE A 110 6.97 -2.48 -0.23
N PHE A 111 7.02 -1.41 0.55
CA PHE A 111 7.86 -0.25 0.29
C PHE A 111 8.81 -0.01 1.46
N TYR A 112 10.06 0.26 1.17
CA TYR A 112 11.04 0.68 2.16
C TYR A 112 12.03 1.65 1.54
N GLY A 113 12.30 2.75 2.24
CA GLY A 113 13.29 3.74 1.79
C GLY A 113 13.37 4.94 2.73
N GLN A 114 14.56 5.54 2.76
CA GLN A 114 14.80 6.70 3.60
C GLN A 114 13.96 7.90 3.15
N GLY A 115 13.31 8.57 4.10
CA GLY A 115 12.51 9.76 3.82
C GLY A 115 11.15 9.49 3.18
N PHE A 116 10.71 8.24 3.09
CA PHE A 116 9.46 7.86 2.42
C PHE A 116 8.25 8.59 2.99
N SER A 117 8.11 8.67 4.32
CA SER A 117 7.02 9.42 4.96
C SER A 117 6.98 10.90 4.52
N LYS A 118 8.15 11.55 4.32
CA LYS A 118 8.20 12.92 3.84
C LYS A 118 7.71 13.02 2.39
N ILE A 119 8.14 12.10 1.52
CA ILE A 119 7.68 12.04 0.12
C ILE A 119 6.17 11.88 0.09
N LEU A 120 5.64 10.89 0.79
CA LEU A 120 4.20 10.62 0.83
C LEU A 120 3.38 11.83 1.28
N ARG A 121 3.79 12.50 2.36
CA ARG A 121 3.07 13.68 2.88
C ARG A 121 3.14 14.87 1.94
N VAL A 122 4.29 15.11 1.29
CA VAL A 122 4.42 16.17 0.30
C VAL A 122 3.50 15.92 -0.88
N GLU A 123 3.49 14.69 -1.39
CA GLU A 123 2.65 14.31 -2.52
C GLU A 123 1.15 14.34 -2.20
N ALA A 124 0.77 13.91 -0.99
CA ALA A 124 -0.61 14.00 -0.52
C ALA A 124 -1.08 15.46 -0.36
N TRP A 125 -0.21 16.34 0.15
CA TRP A 125 -0.52 17.75 0.33
C TRP A 125 -0.63 18.54 -0.98
N SER A 126 0.27 18.24 -1.94
CA SER A 126 0.37 18.95 -3.23
C SER A 126 -0.41 18.26 -4.35
N LEU A 127 -1.33 17.36 -4.01
CA LEU A 127 -2.06 16.58 -5.01
C LEU A 127 -2.93 17.45 -5.90
N ASP A 128 -2.72 17.31 -7.21
CA ASP A 128 -3.56 17.89 -8.27
C ASP A 128 -3.71 16.85 -9.39
N GLY A 129 -4.82 16.14 -9.40
CA GLY A 129 -5.08 15.02 -10.30
C GLY A 129 -4.55 13.69 -9.76
N ALA A 130 -3.58 13.08 -10.44
CA ALA A 130 -3.00 11.79 -10.08
C ALA A 130 -1.50 11.90 -9.79
N THR A 131 -1.06 11.30 -8.67
CA THR A 131 0.34 11.03 -8.38
C THR A 131 0.58 9.53 -8.42
N LEU A 132 1.44 9.09 -9.34
CA LEU A 132 1.87 7.72 -9.52
C LEU A 132 3.28 7.58 -8.97
N PHE A 133 3.62 6.44 -8.37
CA PHE A 133 4.95 6.17 -7.85
C PHE A 133 5.65 5.17 -8.75
N GLY A 134 6.80 5.57 -9.32
CA GLY A 134 7.60 4.79 -10.23
C GLY A 134 8.82 4.17 -9.57
N TYR A 135 9.19 2.99 -10.03
CA TYR A 135 10.37 2.27 -9.56
C TYR A 135 11.10 1.60 -10.73
N PRO A 136 12.43 1.73 -10.84
CA PRO A 136 13.20 1.10 -11.92
C PRO A 136 13.30 -0.42 -11.69
N VAL A 137 12.86 -1.21 -12.67
CA VAL A 137 12.90 -2.67 -12.64
C VAL A 137 13.68 -3.25 -13.82
N LYS A 138 14.06 -4.53 -13.73
CA LYS A 138 14.73 -5.26 -14.79
C LYS A 138 13.77 -5.85 -15.82
N ASP A 139 12.53 -6.10 -15.41
CA ASP A 139 11.48 -6.80 -16.15
C ASP A 139 10.19 -5.95 -16.27
N PRO A 140 10.27 -4.73 -16.87
CA PRO A 140 9.17 -3.78 -16.90
C PRO A 140 7.91 -4.29 -17.62
N GLN A 141 8.05 -5.26 -18.53
CA GLN A 141 6.92 -5.88 -19.25
C GLN A 141 5.90 -6.59 -18.33
N ARG A 142 6.22 -6.75 -17.05
CA ARG A 142 5.30 -7.36 -16.08
C ARG A 142 4.32 -6.36 -15.47
N TYR A 143 4.56 -5.06 -15.64
CA TYR A 143 3.90 -3.97 -14.92
C TYR A 143 3.32 -2.92 -15.86
N GLY A 144 2.51 -2.03 -15.33
CA GLY A 144 2.27 -0.75 -15.98
C GLY A 144 3.57 0.03 -16.05
N VAL A 145 3.90 0.57 -17.21
CA VAL A 145 5.17 1.29 -17.46
C VAL A 145 4.92 2.74 -17.76
N GLY A 146 5.54 3.62 -16.98
CA GLY A 146 5.52 5.07 -17.19
C GLY A 146 6.77 5.55 -17.96
N GLN A 147 6.58 6.40 -18.96
CA GLN A 147 7.66 7.08 -19.65
C GLN A 147 7.64 8.58 -19.32
N VAL A 148 8.79 9.13 -18.97
CA VAL A 148 8.97 10.56 -18.76
C VAL A 148 9.85 11.17 -19.84
N ASP A 149 9.64 12.45 -20.13
CA ASP A 149 10.52 13.22 -21.04
C ASP A 149 11.78 13.71 -20.31
N GLY A 150 12.62 14.46 -21.04
CA GLY A 150 13.88 15.03 -20.50
C GLY A 150 13.69 16.05 -19.36
N SER A 151 12.47 16.56 -19.14
CA SER A 151 12.11 17.43 -18.02
C SER A 151 11.56 16.67 -16.81
N GLY A 152 11.35 15.36 -16.93
CA GLY A 152 10.71 14.50 -15.91
C GLY A 152 9.19 14.47 -15.99
N LYS A 153 8.57 15.09 -16.99
CA LYS A 153 7.12 15.05 -17.19
C LYS A 153 6.69 13.68 -17.73
N LEU A 154 5.65 13.10 -17.13
CA LEU A 154 5.04 11.85 -17.60
C LEU A 154 4.37 12.08 -18.98
N ILE A 155 4.76 11.28 -19.98
CA ILE A 155 4.30 11.44 -21.38
C ILE A 155 3.55 10.22 -21.90
N SER A 156 3.78 9.03 -21.37
CA SER A 156 3.01 7.84 -21.73
C SER A 156 2.92 6.84 -20.57
N ILE A 157 1.86 6.03 -20.60
CA ILE A 157 1.64 4.92 -19.67
C ILE A 157 1.13 3.76 -20.54
N GLU A 158 1.75 2.59 -20.38
CA GLU A 158 1.37 1.37 -21.10
C GLU A 158 1.25 0.20 -20.12
N GLU A 159 0.14 -0.56 -20.19
CA GLU A 159 -0.06 -1.76 -19.36
C GLU A 159 0.68 -2.94 -19.97
N LYS A 160 1.62 -3.51 -19.21
CA LYS A 160 2.37 -4.72 -19.59
C LYS A 160 2.82 -4.74 -21.05
N PRO A 161 3.55 -3.72 -21.50
CA PRO A 161 3.96 -3.61 -22.91
C PRO A 161 4.90 -4.75 -23.27
N ALA A 162 4.72 -5.32 -24.49
CA ALA A 162 5.65 -6.34 -25.01
C ALA A 162 7.06 -5.76 -25.24
N GLU A 163 7.12 -4.49 -25.65
CA GLU A 163 8.36 -3.73 -25.87
C GLU A 163 8.33 -2.44 -25.02
N PRO A 164 8.78 -2.52 -23.76
CA PRO A 164 8.73 -1.37 -22.84
C PRO A 164 9.64 -0.23 -23.32
N LYS A 165 9.09 1.00 -23.35
CA LYS A 165 9.84 2.22 -23.71
C LYS A 165 10.65 2.80 -22.53
N SER A 166 10.46 2.25 -21.33
CA SER A 166 11.09 2.68 -20.11
C SER A 166 11.22 1.48 -19.17
N ASN A 167 12.12 1.56 -18.20
CA ASN A 167 12.23 0.57 -17.13
C ASN A 167 11.49 0.99 -15.84
N ARG A 168 10.71 2.08 -15.89
CA ARG A 168 9.96 2.59 -14.73
C ARG A 168 8.61 1.90 -14.63
N ALA A 169 8.56 0.86 -13.80
CA ALA A 169 7.28 0.26 -13.39
C ALA A 169 6.49 1.26 -12.53
N ILE A 170 5.20 1.38 -12.78
CA ILE A 170 4.27 2.05 -11.89
C ILE A 170 3.95 1.07 -10.78
N THR A 171 4.26 1.45 -9.55
CA THR A 171 4.07 0.61 -8.36
C THR A 171 2.59 0.51 -7.98
N GLY A 172 2.27 -0.35 -7.01
CA GLY A 172 0.91 -0.47 -6.49
C GLY A 172 0.53 0.61 -5.46
N LEU A 173 1.02 1.83 -5.62
CA LEU A 173 0.67 2.99 -4.79
C LEU A 173 0.28 4.16 -5.69
N TYR A 174 -0.89 4.74 -5.41
CA TYR A 174 -1.49 5.78 -6.22
C TYR A 174 -2.19 6.80 -5.35
N PHE A 175 -2.05 8.09 -5.66
CA PHE A 175 -2.85 9.16 -5.05
C PHE A 175 -3.69 9.83 -6.14
N TYR A 176 -4.96 10.04 -5.87
CA TYR A 176 -5.90 10.64 -6.81
C TYR A 176 -6.75 11.71 -6.13
N ASP A 177 -7.10 12.74 -6.88
CA ASP A 177 -8.19 13.61 -6.48
C ASP A 177 -9.55 12.90 -6.59
N ASN A 178 -10.61 13.57 -6.19
CA ASN A 178 -11.95 12.99 -6.13
C ASN A 178 -12.51 12.56 -7.50
N GLN A 179 -12.01 13.10 -8.62
CA GLN A 179 -12.48 12.74 -9.96
C GLN A 179 -12.26 11.26 -10.29
N VAL A 180 -11.39 10.57 -9.56
CA VAL A 180 -11.09 9.14 -9.78
C VAL A 180 -12.34 8.28 -9.70
N VAL A 181 -13.31 8.62 -8.84
CA VAL A 181 -14.55 7.85 -8.68
C VAL A 181 -15.37 7.89 -9.98
N GLU A 182 -15.56 9.06 -10.56
CA GLU A 182 -16.30 9.20 -11.80
C GLU A 182 -15.52 8.65 -13.02
N ILE A 183 -14.20 8.79 -13.03
CA ILE A 183 -13.36 8.17 -14.05
C ILE A 183 -13.52 6.64 -13.98
N ALA A 184 -13.44 6.05 -12.80
CA ALA A 184 -13.56 4.60 -12.61
C ALA A 184 -14.95 4.07 -13.05
N LYS A 185 -16.03 4.78 -12.71
CA LYS A 185 -17.40 4.46 -13.17
C LYS A 185 -17.55 4.51 -14.69
N GLY A 186 -16.79 5.36 -15.37
CA GLY A 186 -16.81 5.52 -16.83
C GLY A 186 -15.94 4.53 -17.60
N LEU A 187 -15.16 3.68 -16.93
CA LEU A 187 -14.29 2.72 -17.61
C LEU A 187 -15.07 1.59 -18.26
N THR A 188 -14.52 1.08 -19.36
CA THR A 188 -14.97 -0.17 -20.01
C THR A 188 -14.00 -1.28 -19.60
N PRO A 189 -14.49 -2.47 -19.22
CA PRO A 189 -13.61 -3.60 -18.93
C PRO A 189 -12.68 -3.95 -20.08
N SER A 190 -11.44 -4.26 -19.76
CA SER A 190 -10.43 -4.72 -20.72
C SER A 190 -10.82 -6.09 -21.34
N PRO A 191 -10.11 -6.59 -22.36
CA PRO A 191 -10.31 -7.94 -22.88
C PRO A 191 -10.18 -9.05 -21.82
N ARG A 192 -9.57 -8.74 -20.66
CA ARG A 192 -9.51 -9.65 -19.50
C ARG A 192 -10.76 -9.60 -18.60
N GLY A 193 -11.70 -8.70 -18.89
CA GLY A 193 -12.88 -8.45 -18.06
C GLY A 193 -12.61 -7.57 -16.85
N GLU A 194 -11.44 -6.89 -16.77
CA GLU A 194 -11.02 -6.10 -15.63
C GLU A 194 -11.10 -4.58 -15.90
N LEU A 195 -11.49 -3.80 -14.90
CA LEU A 195 -11.35 -2.35 -14.89
C LEU A 195 -9.90 -2.01 -14.51
N GLU A 196 -9.12 -1.66 -15.53
CA GLU A 196 -7.67 -1.48 -15.38
C GLU A 196 -7.33 -0.15 -14.67
N ILE A 197 -6.43 -0.21 -13.70
CA ILE A 197 -5.91 1.01 -13.07
C ILE A 197 -5.12 1.86 -14.06
N THR A 198 -4.50 1.23 -15.05
CA THR A 198 -3.79 1.92 -16.13
C THR A 198 -4.71 2.82 -16.93
N ASP A 199 -5.97 2.44 -17.15
CA ASP A 199 -6.94 3.27 -17.88
C ASP A 199 -7.33 4.51 -17.06
N VAL A 200 -7.44 4.40 -15.75
CA VAL A 200 -7.59 5.54 -14.83
C VAL A 200 -6.40 6.50 -15.00
N ASN A 201 -5.18 5.96 -14.92
CA ASN A 201 -3.95 6.75 -15.05
C ASN A 201 -3.86 7.47 -16.40
N VAL A 202 -4.24 6.79 -17.49
CA VAL A 202 -4.27 7.36 -18.84
C VAL A 202 -5.35 8.45 -18.96
N ALA A 203 -6.49 8.33 -18.28
CA ALA A 203 -7.50 9.38 -18.24
C ALA A 203 -6.95 10.68 -17.62
N TYR A 204 -6.23 10.60 -16.50
CA TYR A 204 -5.55 11.75 -15.92
C TYR A 204 -4.40 12.28 -16.80
N LEU A 205 -3.62 11.38 -17.43
CA LEU A 205 -2.56 11.78 -18.33
C LEU A 205 -3.07 12.60 -19.52
N ARG A 206 -4.19 12.20 -20.12
CA ARG A 206 -4.86 12.94 -21.21
C ARG A 206 -5.30 14.35 -20.79
N GLN A 207 -5.61 14.55 -19.53
CA GLN A 207 -5.94 15.85 -18.94
C GLN A 207 -4.69 16.66 -18.55
N ASN A 208 -3.47 16.14 -18.76
CA ASN A 208 -2.20 16.68 -18.24
C ASN A 208 -2.18 16.82 -16.71
N ARG A 209 -2.88 15.97 -15.98
CA ARG A 209 -3.02 15.98 -14.53
C ARG A 209 -2.49 14.68 -13.89
N ALA A 210 -1.55 14.01 -14.54
CA ALA A 210 -0.83 12.86 -13.99
C ALA A 210 0.65 13.19 -13.86
N LYS A 211 1.25 12.88 -12.71
CA LYS A 211 2.69 12.95 -12.49
C LYS A 211 3.24 11.60 -12.01
N LEU A 212 4.51 11.34 -12.32
CA LEU A 212 5.25 10.17 -11.84
C LEU A 212 6.34 10.61 -10.88
N VAL A 213 6.26 10.15 -9.64
CA VAL A 213 7.32 10.34 -8.62
C VAL A 213 8.25 9.14 -8.70
N ASP A 214 9.49 9.35 -9.15
CA ASP A 214 10.50 8.29 -9.20
C ASP A 214 11.08 8.06 -7.80
N LEU A 215 10.86 6.88 -7.24
CA LEU A 215 11.38 6.50 -5.92
C LEU A 215 12.91 6.35 -5.95
N GLY A 216 13.48 6.00 -7.11
CA GLY A 216 14.91 6.02 -7.35
C GLY A 216 15.74 5.04 -6.54
N ARG A 217 17.05 5.29 -6.50
CA ARG A 217 18.00 4.46 -5.74
C ARG A 217 17.83 4.68 -4.23
N GLY A 218 18.03 3.61 -3.45
CA GLY A 218 17.87 3.65 -2.00
C GLY A 218 16.47 3.28 -1.52
N PHE A 219 15.54 3.11 -2.45
CA PHE A 219 14.24 2.49 -2.19
C PHE A 219 14.25 1.00 -2.53
N ALA A 220 13.45 0.25 -1.83
CA ALA A 220 13.02 -1.09 -2.20
C ALA A 220 11.52 -1.07 -2.41
N TRP A 221 11.09 -1.61 -3.54
CA TRP A 221 9.73 -1.96 -3.83
C TRP A 221 9.68 -3.44 -4.18
N LEU A 222 8.86 -4.20 -3.47
CA LEU A 222 8.74 -5.65 -3.63
C LEU A 222 7.28 -5.97 -3.90
N ASP A 223 7.03 -6.69 -5.00
CA ASP A 223 5.77 -7.35 -5.24
C ASP A 223 5.89 -8.80 -4.73
N THR A 224 4.97 -9.26 -3.93
CA THR A 224 5.00 -10.61 -3.37
C THR A 224 4.15 -11.59 -4.20
N GLY A 225 4.19 -11.44 -5.55
CA GLY A 225 3.30 -12.12 -6.48
C GLY A 225 3.59 -13.59 -6.74
N THR A 226 4.77 -14.09 -6.39
CA THR A 226 5.22 -15.47 -6.60
C THR A 226 5.84 -16.03 -5.32
N HIS A 227 6.04 -17.36 -5.24
CA HIS A 227 6.71 -17.99 -4.10
C HIS A 227 8.11 -17.41 -3.87
N ASP A 228 8.89 -17.23 -4.95
CA ASP A 228 10.24 -16.68 -4.87
C ASP A 228 10.22 -15.23 -4.38
N SER A 229 9.36 -14.38 -4.95
CA SER A 229 9.29 -12.96 -4.53
C SER A 229 8.75 -12.79 -3.09
N LEU A 230 7.90 -13.70 -2.62
CA LEU A 230 7.46 -13.72 -1.22
C LEU A 230 8.60 -14.11 -0.27
N LEU A 231 9.39 -15.11 -0.65
CA LEU A 231 10.57 -15.53 0.10
C LEU A 231 11.63 -14.42 0.14
N GLU A 232 11.94 -13.83 -1.01
CA GLU A 232 12.89 -12.71 -1.13
C GLU A 232 12.45 -11.51 -0.29
N ALA A 233 11.17 -11.18 -0.27
CA ALA A 233 10.63 -10.12 0.56
C ALA A 233 10.84 -10.41 2.06
N GLY A 234 10.57 -11.64 2.50
CA GLY A 234 10.80 -12.05 3.88
C GLY A 234 12.28 -11.96 4.27
N GLN A 235 13.19 -12.40 3.40
CA GLN A 235 14.65 -12.33 3.61
C GLN A 235 15.13 -10.87 3.64
N PHE A 236 14.64 -10.02 2.74
CA PHE A 236 14.97 -8.59 2.70
C PHE A 236 14.58 -7.91 4.03
N VAL A 237 13.35 -8.11 4.50
CA VAL A 237 12.87 -7.55 5.76
C VAL A 237 13.71 -8.07 6.93
N GLN A 238 13.95 -9.37 7.01
CA GLN A 238 14.75 -9.99 8.06
C GLN A 238 16.15 -9.37 8.16
N VAL A 239 16.84 -9.25 7.03
CA VAL A 239 18.23 -8.71 7.01
C VAL A 239 18.25 -7.26 7.47
N LEU A 240 17.32 -6.44 7.00
CA LEU A 240 17.25 -5.04 7.39
C LEU A 240 16.92 -4.87 8.88
N GLU A 241 15.90 -5.56 9.37
CA GLU A 241 15.49 -5.49 10.77
C GLU A 241 16.62 -5.95 11.71
N HIS A 242 17.31 -7.05 11.39
CA HIS A 242 18.45 -7.53 12.18
C HIS A 242 19.64 -6.55 12.16
N ARG A 243 19.91 -5.92 11.02
CA ARG A 243 21.06 -5.01 10.90
C ARG A 243 20.83 -3.65 11.53
N GLN A 244 19.62 -3.12 11.42
CA GLN A 244 19.29 -1.78 11.87
C GLN A 244 18.68 -1.75 13.29
N GLY A 245 18.22 -2.90 13.78
CA GLY A 245 17.53 -2.98 15.09
C GLY A 245 16.16 -2.31 15.07
N VAL A 246 15.56 -2.15 13.90
CA VAL A 246 14.22 -1.55 13.69
C VAL A 246 13.26 -2.59 13.14
N ARG A 247 11.95 -2.31 13.16
CA ARG A 247 10.97 -3.12 12.45
C ARG A 247 10.33 -2.33 11.33
N ILE A 248 10.32 -2.91 10.13
CA ILE A 248 9.65 -2.33 8.96
C ILE A 248 8.15 -2.54 9.12
N ALA A 249 7.35 -1.50 8.87
CA ALA A 249 5.88 -1.56 8.94
C ALA A 249 5.32 -2.07 10.29
N CYS A 250 5.97 -1.74 11.39
CA CYS A 250 5.41 -1.91 12.73
C CYS A 250 4.34 -0.83 12.94
N LEU A 251 3.06 -1.22 12.90
CA LEU A 251 1.95 -0.26 12.92
C LEU A 251 1.90 0.52 14.22
N GLU A 252 2.26 -0.11 15.33
CA GLU A 252 2.34 0.51 16.66
C GLU A 252 3.41 1.62 16.70
N GLU A 253 4.59 1.35 16.14
CA GLU A 253 5.67 2.34 16.05
C GLU A 253 5.31 3.46 15.08
N VAL A 254 4.69 3.14 13.93
CA VAL A 254 4.22 4.15 12.99
C VAL A 254 3.17 5.04 13.65
N ALA A 255 2.20 4.47 14.35
CA ALA A 255 1.16 5.20 15.07
C ALA A 255 1.76 6.14 16.13
N LEU A 256 2.74 5.65 16.91
CA LEU A 256 3.46 6.45 17.90
C LEU A 256 4.25 7.59 17.23
N THR A 257 5.04 7.30 16.20
CA THR A 257 5.87 8.29 15.50
C THR A 257 5.03 9.37 14.79
N MET A 258 3.86 8.99 14.30
CA MET A 258 2.90 9.92 13.69
C MET A 258 2.06 10.70 14.71
N GLY A 259 2.22 10.41 16.02
CA GLY A 259 1.46 11.06 17.08
C GLY A 259 -0.02 10.65 17.11
N TYR A 260 -0.36 9.49 16.60
CA TYR A 260 -1.72 8.95 16.60
C TYR A 260 -2.08 8.32 17.94
N ILE A 261 -1.08 7.76 18.61
CA ILE A 261 -1.17 7.17 19.96
C ILE A 261 -0.04 7.70 20.84
N THR A 262 -0.24 7.63 22.13
CA THR A 262 0.76 7.98 23.16
C THR A 262 1.77 6.85 23.37
N ALA A 263 2.87 7.14 24.08
CA ALA A 263 3.85 6.13 24.47
C ALA A 263 3.25 5.06 25.39
N ASP A 264 2.35 5.44 26.30
CA ASP A 264 1.68 4.50 27.21
C ASP A 264 0.74 3.56 26.45
N GLU A 265 -0.03 4.09 25.49
CA GLU A 265 -0.88 3.28 24.62
C GLU A 265 -0.05 2.32 23.77
N CYS A 266 1.04 2.79 23.15
CA CYS A 266 1.97 1.95 22.40
C CYS A 266 2.55 0.83 23.27
N TYR A 267 3.00 1.17 24.51
CA TYR A 267 3.49 0.18 25.45
C TYR A 267 2.44 -0.88 25.78
N ALA A 268 1.18 -0.47 26.01
CA ALA A 268 0.09 -1.38 26.31
C ALA A 268 -0.20 -2.35 25.16
N LEU A 269 -0.04 -1.91 23.88
CA LEU A 269 -0.14 -2.78 22.72
C LEU A 269 0.99 -3.82 22.71
N GLY A 270 2.23 -3.41 22.90
CA GLY A 270 3.38 -4.32 23.00
C GLY A 270 3.22 -5.34 24.13
N ALA A 271 2.71 -4.92 25.29
CA ALA A 271 2.50 -5.79 26.45
C ALA A 271 1.48 -6.93 26.18
N LYS A 272 0.50 -6.72 25.31
CA LYS A 272 -0.43 -7.79 24.86
C LYS A 272 0.31 -8.88 24.07
N LEU A 273 1.46 -8.56 23.48
CA LEU A 273 2.30 -9.42 22.65
C LEU A 273 3.62 -9.82 23.34
N ALA A 274 3.75 -9.65 24.65
CA ALA A 274 4.99 -9.79 25.44
C ALA A 274 5.65 -11.20 25.37
N LYS A 275 4.98 -12.20 24.78
CA LYS A 275 5.57 -13.53 24.55
C LYS A 275 6.30 -13.64 23.20
N SER A 276 6.41 -12.54 22.46
CA SER A 276 7.05 -12.49 21.14
C SER A 276 8.10 -11.38 21.09
N GLY A 277 9.15 -11.58 20.30
CA GLY A 277 10.13 -10.52 20.06
C GLY A 277 9.54 -9.28 19.37
N TYR A 278 8.36 -9.40 18.76
CA TYR A 278 7.61 -8.25 18.24
C TYR A 278 7.10 -7.37 19.38
N GLY A 279 6.42 -7.96 20.36
CA GLY A 279 5.94 -7.23 21.53
C GLY A 279 7.07 -6.59 22.34
N ASP A 280 8.20 -7.29 22.53
CA ASP A 280 9.38 -6.74 23.19
C ASP A 280 9.90 -5.49 22.49
N TYR A 281 9.96 -5.50 21.16
CA TYR A 281 10.34 -4.34 20.35
C TYR A 281 9.37 -3.16 20.54
N VAL A 282 8.07 -3.38 20.43
CA VAL A 282 7.05 -2.33 20.59
C VAL A 282 7.16 -1.67 21.97
N MET A 283 7.32 -2.48 23.04
CA MET A 283 7.55 -1.95 24.39
C MET A 283 8.84 -1.14 24.52
N ALA A 284 9.92 -1.58 23.84
CA ALA A 284 11.19 -0.85 23.86
C ALA A 284 11.08 0.52 23.16
N VAL A 285 10.44 0.57 21.99
CA VAL A 285 10.17 1.82 21.25
C VAL A 285 9.34 2.79 22.08
N ALA A 286 8.27 2.29 22.72
CA ALA A 286 7.42 3.10 23.58
C ALA A 286 8.19 3.72 24.77
N ARG A 287 9.04 2.94 25.44
CA ARG A 287 9.90 3.43 26.55
C ARG A 287 10.87 4.51 26.06
N ALA A 288 11.51 4.31 24.91
CA ALA A 288 12.44 5.28 24.34
C ALA A 288 11.75 6.63 24.06
N ALA A 289 10.54 6.62 23.49
CA ALA A 289 9.76 7.82 23.23
C ALA A 289 9.32 8.54 24.53
N GLY A 290 8.91 7.80 25.56
CA GLY A 290 8.52 8.38 26.87
C GLY A 290 9.68 9.03 27.61
N SER A 291 10.92 8.55 27.43
CA SER A 291 12.12 9.11 28.08
C SER A 291 12.65 10.40 27.43
N THR A 292 12.27 10.70 26.19
CA THR A 292 12.68 11.93 25.48
C THR A 292 11.74 13.11 25.70
N GLY A 293 10.62 12.90 26.37
CA GLY A 293 9.59 13.91 26.65
C GLY A 293 9.61 14.47 28.09
N SER A 294 10.56 14.00 28.92
CA SER A 294 10.84 14.48 30.27
C SER A 294 12.17 15.24 30.29
#